data_5c0e6c85a835bf3e06eb80f5df615dc4
#
_entry.id   5c0e6c85a835bf3e06eb80f5df615dc4
#
_cell.length_a   1.000
_cell.length_b   1.000
_cell.length_c   1.000
_cell.angle_alpha   90.00
_cell.angle_beta   90.00
_cell.angle_gamma   90.00
#
_symmetry.space_group_name_H-M   'P 1'
#
loop_
_entity.id
_entity.type
_entity.pdbx_description
1 polymer ?
#
loop_
_entity_poly.entity_id
_entity_poly.type
_entity_poly.pdbx_seq_one_letter_code
_entity_poly.pdbx_strand_id
1 'polypeptide(L)'
;MKYFVLAIIAFCSPIVIFCQDITGLWTGTMYNDSTQQSSPFEIFITQENGKYTGLSHSWFLINEKQYYGIKKVKIHVAKDGKIIIQDAAMIENNYPNGPDKNVTQLNVLDFVKNDDQTLLNGPFATHRTKLFSELTGHINLKRVSASTESSLMQYLQKKGSDNGIAAVK
;
A
#
# COMPACT_ATOMS: atom_id res chain seq x y z
N MET A 1 36.59 -14.34 -45.84
CA MET A 1 35.96 -13.24 -45.09
C MET A 1 34.45 -13.20 -45.25
N LYS A 2 33.71 -14.31 -45.04
CA LYS A 2 32.23 -14.37 -45.19
C LYS A 2 31.48 -14.87 -43.94
N TYR A 3 32.14 -15.09 -42.81
CA TYR A 3 31.52 -15.68 -41.59
C TYR A 3 31.55 -14.77 -40.37
N PHE A 4 31.94 -13.48 -40.53
CA PHE A 4 32.03 -12.56 -39.38
C PHE A 4 30.77 -11.69 -39.15
N VAL A 5 29.76 -11.77 -40.00
CA VAL A 5 28.55 -10.91 -39.92
C VAL A 5 27.41 -11.59 -39.13
N LEU A 6 27.50 -12.89 -38.88
CA LEU A 6 26.39 -13.64 -38.24
C LEU A 6 26.38 -13.63 -36.72
N ALA A 7 27.43 -13.09 -36.07
CA ALA A 7 27.59 -13.16 -34.61
C ALA A 7 27.00 -11.96 -33.82
N ILE A 8 26.49 -10.91 -34.49
CA ILE A 8 26.06 -9.67 -33.82
C ILE A 8 24.54 -9.61 -33.57
N ILE A 9 23.75 -10.50 -34.15
CA ILE A 9 22.27 -10.44 -34.06
C ILE A 9 21.72 -11.16 -32.79
N ALA A 10 22.55 -11.88 -32.05
CA ALA A 10 22.10 -12.73 -30.93
C ALA A 10 21.99 -12.02 -29.57
N PHE A 11 22.24 -10.72 -29.44
CA PHE A 11 22.30 -10.01 -28.13
C PHE A 11 21.24 -8.95 -27.90
N CYS A 12 20.24 -8.81 -28.75
CA CYS A 12 19.04 -8.00 -28.48
C CYS A 12 17.93 -8.88 -27.91
N SER A 13 18.16 -9.53 -26.77
CA SER A 13 17.02 -10.03 -25.97
C SER A 13 16.26 -8.82 -25.47
N PRO A 14 14.96 -8.64 -25.81
CA PRO A 14 14.17 -7.57 -25.22
C PRO A 14 14.14 -7.81 -23.72
N ILE A 15 14.69 -6.89 -22.95
CA ILE A 15 14.45 -6.84 -21.50
C ILE A 15 12.99 -6.51 -21.34
N VAL A 16 12.17 -7.55 -21.16
CA VAL A 16 10.77 -7.37 -20.78
C VAL A 16 10.79 -6.84 -19.35
N ILE A 17 10.75 -5.53 -19.22
CA ILE A 17 10.49 -4.88 -17.94
C ILE A 17 9.05 -5.25 -17.61
N PHE A 18 8.87 -6.25 -16.75
CA PHE A 18 7.57 -6.55 -16.15
C PHE A 18 7.19 -5.34 -15.29
N CYS A 19 6.46 -4.41 -15.90
CA CYS A 19 5.81 -3.34 -15.15
C CYS A 19 4.70 -3.99 -14.32
N GLN A 20 4.97 -4.21 -13.04
CA GLN A 20 3.98 -4.71 -12.09
C GLN A 20 2.92 -3.63 -11.92
N ASP A 21 1.71 -3.86 -12.45
CA ASP A 21 0.58 -2.99 -12.16
C ASP A 21 0.09 -3.27 -10.73
N ILE A 22 0.39 -2.36 -9.81
CA ILE A 22 -0.01 -2.42 -8.40
C ILE A 22 -1.20 -1.50 -8.09
N THR A 23 -1.79 -0.85 -9.09
CA THR A 23 -2.93 0.06 -8.89
C THR A 23 -4.19 -0.68 -8.44
N GLY A 24 -5.12 0.02 -7.81
CA GLY A 24 -6.41 -0.51 -7.37
C GLY A 24 -6.55 -0.63 -5.86
N LEU A 25 -7.63 -1.30 -5.46
CA LEU A 25 -7.97 -1.54 -4.06
C LEU A 25 -7.36 -2.84 -3.55
N TRP A 26 -6.71 -2.75 -2.41
CA TRP A 26 -6.10 -3.85 -1.68
C TRP A 26 -6.70 -3.93 -0.29
N THR A 27 -7.22 -5.08 0.10
CA THR A 27 -7.86 -5.29 1.41
C THR A 27 -7.30 -6.52 2.09
N GLY A 28 -7.23 -6.49 3.40
CA GLY A 28 -6.76 -7.62 4.19
C GLY A 28 -6.50 -7.26 5.64
N THR A 29 -5.38 -7.73 6.17
CA THR A 29 -5.06 -7.59 7.59
C THR A 29 -3.64 -7.11 7.82
N MET A 30 -3.47 -6.44 8.95
CA MET A 30 -2.21 -6.06 9.56
C MET A 30 -2.10 -6.74 10.92
N TYR A 31 -1.13 -7.62 11.09
CA TYR A 31 -0.81 -8.29 12.35
C TYR A 31 0.28 -7.53 13.07
N ASN A 32 0.07 -7.22 14.35
CA ASN A 32 1.00 -6.49 15.20
C ASN A 32 1.70 -7.46 16.17
N ASP A 33 3.03 -7.52 16.12
CA ASP A 33 3.84 -8.42 16.92
C ASP A 33 3.74 -8.13 18.44
N SER A 34 3.61 -6.84 18.81
CA SER A 34 3.59 -6.43 20.20
C SER A 34 2.25 -6.75 20.88
N THR A 35 1.14 -6.62 20.17
CA THR A 35 -0.20 -6.90 20.71
C THR A 35 -0.72 -8.28 20.36
N GLN A 36 -0.04 -8.98 19.42
CA GLN A 36 -0.45 -10.27 18.86
C GLN A 36 -1.89 -10.25 18.28
N GLN A 37 -2.29 -9.10 17.75
CA GLN A 37 -3.62 -8.88 17.19
C GLN A 37 -3.56 -8.59 15.70
N SER A 38 -4.56 -9.08 14.97
CA SER A 38 -4.80 -8.72 13.58
C SER A 38 -5.93 -7.69 13.51
N SER A 39 -5.71 -6.66 12.70
CA SER A 39 -6.70 -5.63 12.42
C SER A 39 -6.92 -5.50 10.92
N PRO A 40 -8.10 -5.07 10.48
CA PRO A 40 -8.33 -4.77 9.07
C PRO A 40 -7.37 -3.69 8.57
N PHE A 41 -6.96 -3.82 7.31
CA PHE A 41 -6.10 -2.86 6.65
C PHE A 41 -6.44 -2.77 5.17
N GLU A 42 -6.57 -1.57 4.65
CA GLU A 42 -6.90 -1.30 3.26
C GLU A 42 -5.91 -0.29 2.66
N ILE A 43 -5.59 -0.46 1.39
CA ILE A 43 -4.82 0.52 0.62
C ILE A 43 -5.47 0.68 -0.75
N PHE A 44 -5.70 1.93 -1.17
CA PHE A 44 -6.07 2.26 -2.54
C PHE A 44 -4.89 2.93 -3.22
N ILE A 45 -4.37 2.30 -4.28
CA ILE A 45 -3.18 2.73 -5.02
C ILE A 45 -3.60 3.31 -6.37
N THR A 46 -3.09 4.49 -6.68
CA THR A 46 -3.24 5.15 -7.98
C THR A 46 -1.89 5.45 -8.60
N GLN A 47 -1.85 5.61 -9.91
CA GLN A 47 -0.67 6.04 -10.64
C GLN A 47 -0.99 7.27 -11.47
N GLU A 48 -0.17 8.31 -11.32
CA GLU A 48 -0.26 9.53 -12.10
C GLU A 48 1.14 9.94 -12.54
N ASN A 49 1.31 10.23 -13.84
CA ASN A 49 2.60 10.62 -14.43
C ASN A 49 3.77 9.68 -14.05
N GLY A 50 3.51 8.36 -14.02
CA GLY A 50 4.48 7.33 -13.68
C GLY A 50 4.81 7.22 -12.18
N LYS A 51 4.18 8.00 -11.30
CA LYS A 51 4.37 7.95 -9.85
C LYS A 51 3.19 7.28 -9.17
N TYR A 52 3.48 6.35 -8.27
CA TYR A 52 2.47 5.72 -7.44
C TYR A 52 2.22 6.54 -6.18
N THR A 53 0.94 6.73 -5.87
CA THR A 53 0.46 7.34 -4.62
C THR A 53 -0.77 6.59 -4.15
N GLY A 54 -1.24 6.86 -2.95
CA GLY A 54 -2.46 6.21 -2.49
C GLY A 54 -2.95 6.71 -1.15
N LEU A 55 -3.98 6.04 -0.68
CA LEU A 55 -4.52 6.18 0.66
C LEU A 55 -4.46 4.84 1.37
N SER A 56 -4.12 4.83 2.65
CA SER A 56 -4.27 3.68 3.53
C SER A 56 -5.32 3.94 4.59
N HIS A 57 -6.02 2.89 5.00
CA HIS A 57 -6.98 2.90 6.10
C HIS A 57 -6.63 1.75 7.05
N SER A 58 -6.32 2.08 8.28
CA SER A 58 -5.96 1.12 9.33
C SER A 58 -6.90 1.24 10.52
N TRP A 59 -7.17 0.11 11.17
CA TRP A 59 -7.93 0.05 12.41
C TRP A 59 -7.08 -0.57 13.51
N PHE A 60 -7.41 -0.25 14.75
CA PHE A 60 -6.82 -0.86 15.92
C PHE A 60 -7.71 -0.70 17.14
N LEU A 61 -7.49 -1.52 18.15
CA LEU A 61 -8.24 -1.51 19.40
C LEU A 61 -7.39 -0.90 20.51
N ILE A 62 -7.97 0.03 21.28
CA ILE A 62 -7.41 0.51 22.54
C ILE A 62 -8.53 0.39 23.58
N ASN A 63 -8.31 -0.40 24.63
CA ASN A 63 -9.30 -0.63 25.69
C ASN A 63 -10.67 -1.02 25.11
N GLU A 64 -10.69 -2.01 24.22
CA GLU A 64 -11.89 -2.56 23.56
C GLU A 64 -12.61 -1.57 22.63
N LYS A 65 -12.16 -0.35 22.52
CA LYS A 65 -12.71 0.65 21.60
C LYS A 65 -11.93 0.67 20.29
N GLN A 66 -12.65 0.63 19.17
CA GLN A 66 -12.06 0.68 17.84
C GLN A 66 -11.72 2.11 17.42
N TYR A 67 -10.48 2.26 16.97
CA TYR A 67 -9.97 3.48 16.38
C TYR A 67 -9.54 3.23 14.96
N TYR A 68 -9.53 4.30 14.14
CA TYR A 68 -9.07 4.22 12.76
C TYR A 68 -8.25 5.45 12.36
N GLY A 69 -7.45 5.28 11.32
CA GLY A 69 -6.73 6.37 10.67
C GLY A 69 -6.68 6.19 9.16
N ILE A 70 -6.98 7.27 8.43
CA ILE A 70 -6.82 7.37 6.98
C ILE A 70 -5.61 8.25 6.69
N LYS A 71 -4.67 7.74 5.89
CA LYS A 71 -3.41 8.42 5.61
C LYS A 71 -3.14 8.48 4.11
N LYS A 72 -2.51 9.57 3.66
CA LYS A 72 -1.80 9.57 2.37
C LYS A 72 -0.56 8.72 2.49
N VAL A 73 -0.25 7.95 1.44
CA VAL A 73 0.98 7.16 1.36
C VAL A 73 1.77 7.49 0.10
N LYS A 74 3.10 7.43 0.23
CA LYS A 74 4.05 7.45 -0.88
C LYS A 74 4.40 6.00 -1.21
N ILE A 75 4.48 5.68 -2.49
CA ILE A 75 4.72 4.32 -2.94
C ILE A 75 5.89 4.31 -3.92
N HIS A 76 6.79 3.38 -3.74
CA HIS A 76 7.94 3.17 -4.58
C HIS A 76 8.12 1.69 -4.88
N VAL A 77 8.35 1.36 -6.15
CA VAL A 77 8.75 0.01 -6.57
C VAL A 77 10.26 -0.02 -6.62
N ALA A 78 10.87 -0.81 -5.76
CA ALA A 78 12.32 -0.96 -5.69
C ALA A 78 12.85 -1.80 -6.86
N LYS A 79 14.16 -1.74 -7.12
CA LYS A 79 14.80 -2.46 -8.24
C LYS A 79 14.67 -3.98 -8.12
N ASP A 80 14.56 -4.51 -6.92
CA ASP A 80 14.35 -5.92 -6.61
C ASP A 80 12.87 -6.35 -6.66
N GLY A 81 11.96 -5.44 -7.06
CA GLY A 81 10.52 -5.68 -7.18
C GLY A 81 9.73 -5.49 -5.88
N LYS A 82 10.38 -5.17 -4.76
CA LYS A 82 9.67 -4.85 -3.51
C LYS A 82 8.84 -3.59 -3.66
N ILE A 83 7.65 -3.61 -3.07
CA ILE A 83 6.75 -2.47 -2.99
C ILE A 83 6.93 -1.79 -1.64
N ILE A 84 7.49 -0.60 -1.65
CA ILE A 84 7.74 0.20 -0.45
C ILE A 84 6.60 1.21 -0.32
N ILE A 85 5.85 1.14 0.79
CA ILE A 85 4.73 2.03 1.08
C ILE A 85 5.01 2.74 2.39
N GLN A 86 5.09 4.07 2.35
CA GLN A 86 5.40 4.89 3.52
C GLN A 86 4.28 5.91 3.78
N ASP A 87 3.89 6.07 5.03
CA ASP A 87 3.00 7.14 5.48
C ASP A 87 3.57 8.51 5.10
N ALA A 88 2.71 9.37 4.56
CA ALA A 88 3.07 10.74 4.19
C ALA A 88 2.35 11.79 5.02
N ALA A 89 1.04 11.63 5.21
CA ALA A 89 0.23 12.56 6.00
C ALA A 89 -1.03 11.87 6.54
N MET A 90 -1.40 12.19 7.78
CA MET A 90 -2.71 11.85 8.34
C MET A 90 -3.76 12.75 7.69
N ILE A 91 -4.86 12.15 7.22
CA ILE A 91 -6.00 12.88 6.62
C ILE A 91 -7.15 12.94 7.61
N GLU A 92 -7.51 11.78 8.18
CA GLU A 92 -8.63 11.65 9.08
C GLU A 92 -8.33 10.56 10.12
N ASN A 93 -8.83 10.74 11.33
CA ASN A 93 -8.74 9.74 12.39
C ASN A 93 -9.77 10.04 13.49
N ASN A 94 -10.04 9.05 14.33
CA ASN A 94 -10.85 9.19 15.54
C ASN A 94 -10.05 8.89 16.81
N TYR A 95 -8.73 9.10 16.80
CA TYR A 95 -7.85 8.82 17.93
C TYR A 95 -8.24 9.61 19.18
N PRO A 96 -8.10 9.02 20.38
CA PRO A 96 -8.46 9.68 21.63
C PRO A 96 -7.54 10.88 21.94
N ASN A 97 -6.30 10.80 21.49
CA ASN A 97 -5.32 11.88 21.51
C ASN A 97 -4.92 12.19 20.08
N GLY A 98 -4.63 13.42 19.78
CA GLY A 98 -4.17 13.80 18.43
C GLY A 98 -2.99 12.92 17.99
N PRO A 99 -2.90 12.54 16.71
CA PRO A 99 -1.81 11.71 16.22
C PRO A 99 -0.47 12.44 16.39
N ASP A 100 0.54 11.73 16.89
CA ASP A 100 1.91 12.24 16.82
C ASP A 100 2.34 12.28 15.35
N LYS A 101 2.63 13.48 14.85
CA LYS A 101 3.02 13.72 13.45
C LYS A 101 4.32 12.99 13.06
N ASN A 102 5.09 12.55 14.05
CA ASN A 102 6.36 11.86 13.83
C ASN A 102 6.20 10.32 13.79
N VAL A 103 5.04 9.78 14.10
CA VAL A 103 4.80 8.33 13.97
C VAL A 103 4.40 8.04 12.53
N THR A 104 5.31 7.52 11.75
CA THR A 104 5.11 7.07 10.37
C THR A 104 5.30 5.57 10.28
N GLN A 105 4.54 4.92 9.42
CA GLN A 105 4.66 3.49 9.12
C GLN A 105 5.34 3.31 7.77
N LEU A 106 6.25 2.34 7.71
CA LEU A 106 6.91 1.86 6.51
C LEU A 106 6.51 0.40 6.29
N ASN A 107 6.04 0.08 5.10
CA ASN A 107 5.72 -1.28 4.67
C ASN A 107 6.66 -1.67 3.54
N VAL A 108 7.21 -2.89 3.60
CA VAL A 108 8.07 -3.45 2.56
C VAL A 108 7.45 -4.76 2.11
N LEU A 109 6.73 -4.72 0.98
CA LEU A 109 5.84 -5.79 0.55
C LEU A 109 6.34 -6.47 -0.71
N ASP A 110 6.13 -7.78 -0.78
CA ASP A 110 6.25 -8.59 -1.97
C ASP A 110 4.95 -8.56 -2.77
N PHE A 111 5.08 -8.38 -4.09
CA PHE A 111 3.97 -8.56 -5.01
C PHE A 111 3.97 -10.00 -5.51
N VAL A 112 2.90 -10.73 -5.20
CA VAL A 112 2.73 -12.13 -5.60
C VAL A 112 1.48 -12.25 -6.46
N LYS A 113 1.63 -12.78 -7.66
CA LYS A 113 0.51 -13.05 -8.57
C LYS A 113 0.43 -14.54 -8.84
N ASN A 114 -0.68 -15.14 -8.43
CA ASN A 114 -1.06 -16.52 -8.72
C ASN A 114 -2.25 -16.51 -9.68
N ASP A 115 -2.66 -17.67 -10.18
CA ASP A 115 -3.76 -17.81 -11.13
C ASP A 115 -5.08 -17.25 -10.58
N ASP A 116 -5.33 -17.40 -9.27
CA ASP A 116 -6.59 -17.03 -8.62
C ASP A 116 -6.56 -15.67 -7.92
N GLN A 117 -5.39 -15.15 -7.56
CA GLN A 117 -5.30 -13.95 -6.73
C GLN A 117 -3.98 -13.20 -6.88
N THR A 118 -4.05 -11.91 -6.60
CA THR A 118 -2.88 -11.04 -6.53
C THR A 118 -2.74 -10.52 -5.11
N LEU A 119 -1.55 -10.65 -4.52
CA LEU A 119 -1.28 -10.39 -3.11
C LEU A 119 -0.18 -9.34 -2.95
N LEU A 120 -0.26 -8.58 -1.84
CA LEU A 120 0.84 -7.79 -1.27
C LEU A 120 1.07 -8.27 0.15
N ASN A 121 2.23 -8.87 0.41
CA ASN A 121 2.55 -9.46 1.70
C ASN A 121 3.93 -9.00 2.15
N GLY A 122 4.09 -8.70 3.45
CA GLY A 122 5.40 -8.40 3.98
C GLY A 122 5.37 -7.67 5.31
N PRO A 123 6.54 -7.34 5.84
CA PRO A 123 6.68 -6.68 7.12
C PRO A 123 6.29 -5.20 7.05
N PHE A 124 5.89 -4.68 8.22
CA PHE A 124 5.85 -3.25 8.48
C PHE A 124 6.61 -2.90 9.75
N ALA A 125 7.04 -1.65 9.83
CA ALA A 125 7.56 -1.05 11.06
C ALA A 125 7.07 0.39 11.18
N THR A 126 6.85 0.86 12.42
CA THR A 126 6.58 2.27 12.69
C THR A 126 7.85 2.95 13.19
N HIS A 127 7.99 4.24 12.90
CA HIS A 127 9.10 5.00 13.44
C HIS A 127 8.94 5.20 14.95
N ARG A 128 10.01 4.94 15.69
CA ARG A 128 10.08 5.19 17.13
C ARG A 128 10.14 6.70 17.42
N THR A 129 9.35 7.16 18.37
CA THR A 129 9.41 8.54 18.90
C THR A 129 9.74 8.53 20.40
N LYS A 130 9.83 9.72 21.01
CA LYS A 130 10.02 9.82 22.47
C LYS A 130 8.82 9.28 23.26
N LEU A 131 7.62 9.35 22.68
CA LEU A 131 6.37 8.97 23.34
C LEU A 131 5.88 7.57 22.96
N PHE A 132 6.29 7.07 21.78
CA PHE A 132 5.79 5.81 21.23
C PHE A 132 6.95 4.88 20.87
N SER A 133 6.85 3.64 21.32
CA SER A 133 7.75 2.58 20.90
C SER A 133 7.48 2.20 19.45
N GLU A 134 8.50 1.67 18.79
CA GLU A 134 8.34 1.07 17.47
C GLU A 134 7.38 -0.12 17.54
N LEU A 135 6.51 -0.20 16.56
CA LEU A 135 5.64 -1.35 16.33
C LEU A 135 6.09 -2.05 15.06
N THR A 136 6.15 -3.37 15.12
CA THR A 136 6.46 -4.23 13.98
C THR A 136 5.36 -5.24 13.74
N GLY A 137 5.37 -5.87 12.58
CA GLY A 137 4.43 -6.91 12.25
C GLY A 137 4.38 -7.22 10.77
N HIS A 138 3.28 -7.83 10.33
CA HIS A 138 3.10 -8.30 8.98
C HIS A 138 1.78 -7.82 8.39
N ILE A 139 1.81 -7.53 7.09
CA ILE A 139 0.65 -7.15 6.28
C ILE A 139 0.40 -8.26 5.26
N ASN A 140 -0.88 -8.62 5.13
CA ASN A 140 -1.36 -9.55 4.11
C ASN A 140 -2.57 -8.92 3.42
N LEU A 141 -2.40 -8.52 2.17
CA LEU A 141 -3.43 -7.88 1.36
C LEU A 141 -3.68 -8.67 0.09
N LYS A 142 -4.93 -8.71 -0.35
CA LYS A 142 -5.34 -9.18 -1.68
C LYS A 142 -5.91 -8.03 -2.50
N ARG A 143 -5.66 -8.03 -3.79
CA ARG A 143 -6.31 -7.12 -4.73
C ARG A 143 -7.78 -7.51 -4.84
N VAL A 144 -8.66 -6.53 -4.78
CA VAL A 144 -10.09 -6.72 -4.95
C VAL A 144 -10.64 -5.77 -6.02
N SER A 145 -11.84 -6.04 -6.50
CA SER A 145 -12.53 -5.13 -7.42
C SER A 145 -12.82 -3.80 -6.72
N ALA A 146 -12.78 -2.69 -7.45
CA ALA A 146 -13.19 -1.38 -6.96
C ALA A 146 -14.68 -1.32 -6.58
N SER A 147 -15.49 -2.28 -7.05
CA SER A 147 -16.88 -2.45 -6.65
C SER A 147 -17.05 -3.20 -5.33
N THR A 148 -15.95 -3.71 -4.75
CA THR A 148 -15.99 -4.37 -3.43
C THR A 148 -16.33 -3.34 -2.36
N GLU A 149 -17.23 -3.68 -1.47
CA GLU A 149 -17.56 -2.84 -0.32
C GLU A 149 -16.29 -2.64 0.55
N SER A 150 -15.90 -1.38 0.73
CA SER A 150 -14.69 -0.98 1.44
C SER A 150 -14.92 0.36 2.10
N SER A 151 -14.51 0.49 3.35
CA SER A 151 -14.61 1.75 4.09
C SER A 151 -13.77 2.85 3.44
N LEU A 152 -12.63 2.50 2.86
CA LEU A 152 -11.78 3.46 2.14
C LEU A 152 -12.46 3.95 0.86
N MET A 153 -13.14 3.08 0.12
CA MET A 153 -13.90 3.48 -1.07
C MET A 153 -15.11 4.34 -0.72
N GLN A 154 -15.82 4.04 0.36
CA GLN A 154 -16.91 4.88 0.88
C GLN A 154 -16.41 6.29 1.26
N TYR A 155 -15.25 6.36 1.92
CA TYR A 155 -14.59 7.64 2.24
C TYR A 155 -14.27 8.44 0.98
N LEU A 156 -13.67 7.81 -0.05
CA LEU A 156 -13.33 8.46 -1.31
C LEU A 156 -14.56 8.98 -2.05
N GLN A 157 -15.63 8.20 -2.10
CA GLN A 157 -16.90 8.60 -2.72
C GLN A 157 -17.51 9.82 -2.03
N LYS A 158 -17.55 9.82 -0.69
CA LYS A 158 -18.04 10.94 0.11
C LYS A 158 -17.24 12.22 -0.16
N LYS A 159 -15.92 12.13 -0.16
CA LYS A 159 -15.03 13.29 -0.46
C LYS A 159 -15.12 13.77 -1.89
N GLY A 160 -15.32 12.85 -2.87
CA GLY A 160 -15.57 13.20 -4.26
C GLY A 160 -16.85 13.99 -4.44
N SER A 161 -17.92 13.62 -3.73
CA SER A 161 -19.20 14.33 -3.73
C SER A 161 -19.08 15.73 -3.12
N ASP A 162 -18.39 15.85 -1.97
CA ASP A 162 -18.21 17.11 -1.25
C ASP A 162 -17.37 18.14 -2.05
N ASN A 163 -16.44 17.67 -2.89
CA ASN A 163 -15.53 18.52 -3.67
C ASN A 163 -15.99 18.74 -5.13
N GLY A 164 -17.17 18.26 -5.54
CA GLY A 164 -17.67 18.38 -6.91
C GLY A 164 -16.81 17.67 -7.96
N ILE A 165 -15.89 16.77 -7.56
CA ILE A 165 -15.05 15.98 -8.43
C ILE A 165 -15.84 14.71 -8.80
N ALA A 166 -16.20 14.60 -10.06
CA ALA A 166 -16.92 13.44 -10.60
C ALA A 166 -16.23 12.13 -10.21
N ALA A 167 -17.03 11.17 -9.75
CA ALA A 167 -16.60 9.84 -9.37
C ALA A 167 -15.62 9.25 -10.39
N VAL A 168 -14.52 8.72 -9.88
CA VAL A 168 -13.59 7.88 -10.64
C VAL A 168 -14.39 6.71 -11.24
N LYS A 169 -14.59 6.75 -12.56
CA LYS A 169 -15.15 5.65 -13.36
C LYS A 169 -14.12 4.57 -13.56
#